data_adcea99648f65795d918f0bef09f0767
#
_entry.id   adcea99648f65795d918f0bef09f0767
#
_cell.length_a   1.000
_cell.length_b   1.000
_cell.length_c   1.000
_cell.angle_alpha   90.00
_cell.angle_beta   90.00
_cell.angle_gamma   90.00
#
_symmetry.space_group_name_H-M   'P 1'
#
loop_
_entity.id
_entity.type
_entity.pdbx_description
1 polymer ?
#
loop_
_entity_poly.entity_id
_entity_poly.type
_entity_poly.pdbx_seq_one_letter_code
_entity_poly.pdbx_strand_id
1 'polypeptide(L)'
;MIFETFRQAIQNVWSNKLRTFLTMLGIIIGVMAVIVIVGLGNGMTKSMRDSFSALGTNTLSIQVWGYGSRSVSVEEMYDICQRHSDLIKAVSPQVNFSGKASGTLKIGTTSYRWSNMSGVDENFTEMKNYQIVQGRGLQYMDMQDNKQVCVIGDYLNRVAFGGNGVGQTLKIGANKFRIVGVLAA
;
A
#
# COMPACT_ATOMS: atom_id res chain seq x y z
N MET A 1 -3.72 -62.37 -23.51
CA MET A 1 -2.47 -61.66 -23.86
C MET A 1 -2.28 -60.39 -23.05
N ILE A 2 -3.13 -59.35 -23.11
CA ILE A 2 -2.90 -58.10 -22.37
C ILE A 2 -2.86 -58.27 -20.85
N PHE A 3 -3.73 -59.12 -20.29
CA PHE A 3 -3.80 -59.41 -18.84
C PHE A 3 -2.58 -60.14 -18.32
N GLU A 4 -2.02 -61.06 -19.09
CA GLU A 4 -0.82 -61.80 -18.76
C GLU A 4 0.44 -60.89 -18.75
N THR A 5 0.51 -60.03 -19.76
CA THR A 5 1.60 -59.02 -19.84
C THR A 5 1.56 -58.05 -18.65
N PHE A 6 0.39 -57.62 -18.21
CA PHE A 6 0.19 -56.79 -17.05
C PHE A 6 0.59 -57.50 -15.73
N ARG A 7 0.19 -58.77 -15.62
CA ARG A 7 0.58 -59.62 -14.45
C ARG A 7 2.09 -59.81 -14.39
N GLN A 8 2.74 -60.08 -15.52
CA GLN A 8 4.20 -60.20 -15.59
C GLN A 8 4.90 -58.91 -15.26
N ALA A 9 4.38 -57.75 -15.71
CA ALA A 9 4.93 -56.44 -15.36
C ALA A 9 4.90 -56.18 -13.83
N ILE A 10 3.79 -56.51 -13.17
CA ILE A 10 3.66 -56.40 -11.72
C ILE A 10 4.64 -57.33 -10.98
N GLN A 11 4.77 -58.58 -11.43
CA GLN A 11 5.71 -59.52 -10.86
C GLN A 11 7.17 -59.04 -10.97
N ASN A 12 7.55 -58.46 -12.11
CA ASN A 12 8.89 -57.89 -12.31
C ASN A 12 9.17 -56.69 -11.37
N VAL A 13 8.16 -55.84 -11.13
CA VAL A 13 8.25 -54.74 -10.14
C VAL A 13 8.49 -55.29 -8.73
N TRP A 14 7.78 -56.36 -8.36
CA TRP A 14 7.88 -56.98 -7.04
C TRP A 14 9.18 -57.78 -6.84
N SER A 15 9.76 -58.33 -7.92
CA SER A 15 11.05 -59.04 -7.86
C SER A 15 12.25 -58.13 -7.62
N ASN A 16 12.15 -56.86 -8.11
CA ASN A 16 13.22 -55.87 -8.00
C ASN A 16 12.78 -54.63 -7.21
N LYS A 17 12.20 -54.83 -6.03
CA LYS A 17 11.59 -53.78 -5.19
C LYS A 17 12.50 -52.57 -4.98
N LEU A 18 13.77 -52.78 -4.72
CA LEU A 18 14.73 -51.72 -4.39
C LEU A 18 15.04 -50.83 -5.62
N ARG A 19 15.19 -51.43 -6.81
CA ARG A 19 15.43 -50.70 -8.06
C ARG A 19 14.21 -49.88 -8.43
N THR A 20 13.02 -50.49 -8.38
CA THR A 20 11.75 -49.84 -8.71
C THR A 20 11.47 -48.68 -7.74
N PHE A 21 11.69 -48.88 -6.44
CA PHE A 21 11.54 -47.85 -5.43
C PHE A 21 12.46 -46.66 -5.69
N LEU A 22 13.77 -46.91 -5.97
CA LEU A 22 14.72 -45.83 -6.25
C LEU A 22 14.40 -45.06 -7.53
N THR A 23 13.97 -45.74 -8.59
CA THR A 23 13.58 -45.05 -9.83
C THR A 23 12.31 -44.23 -9.67
N MET A 24 11.29 -44.77 -8.97
CA MET A 24 10.07 -44.01 -8.65
C MET A 24 10.38 -42.79 -7.77
N LEU A 25 11.23 -42.98 -6.74
CA LEU A 25 11.65 -41.87 -5.88
C LEU A 25 12.35 -40.76 -6.67
N GLY A 26 13.25 -41.11 -7.59
CA GLY A 26 13.92 -40.14 -8.45
C GLY A 26 12.95 -39.33 -9.33
N ILE A 27 11.97 -40.00 -9.92
CA ILE A 27 10.93 -39.33 -10.75
C ILE A 27 10.07 -38.40 -9.88
N ILE A 28 9.63 -38.88 -8.70
CA ILE A 28 8.82 -38.09 -7.78
C ILE A 28 9.56 -36.84 -7.34
N ILE A 29 10.81 -36.97 -6.93
CA ILE A 29 11.62 -35.82 -6.52
C ILE A 29 11.82 -34.84 -7.69
N GLY A 30 12.11 -35.35 -8.88
CA GLY A 30 12.28 -34.52 -10.07
C GLY A 30 11.03 -33.70 -10.42
N VAL A 31 9.88 -34.37 -10.48
CA VAL A 31 8.61 -33.67 -10.77
C VAL A 31 8.23 -32.71 -9.66
N MET A 32 8.37 -33.13 -8.40
CA MET A 32 8.11 -32.26 -7.25
C MET A 32 8.96 -30.98 -7.27
N ALA A 33 10.25 -31.11 -7.56
CA ALA A 33 11.16 -29.96 -7.63
C ALA A 33 10.68 -28.94 -8.68
N VAL A 34 10.27 -29.40 -9.89
CA VAL A 34 9.76 -28.53 -10.93
C VAL A 34 8.47 -27.84 -10.51
N ILE A 35 7.52 -28.57 -9.91
CA ILE A 35 6.26 -27.99 -9.43
C ILE A 35 6.51 -26.92 -8.37
N VAL A 36 7.40 -27.18 -7.43
CA VAL A 36 7.75 -26.22 -6.36
C VAL A 36 8.39 -24.95 -6.94
N ILE A 37 9.36 -25.10 -7.85
CA ILE A 37 10.03 -23.95 -8.47
C ILE A 37 9.05 -23.09 -9.26
N VAL A 38 8.21 -23.70 -10.09
CA VAL A 38 7.20 -22.98 -10.87
C VAL A 38 6.15 -22.33 -9.97
N GLY A 39 5.71 -23.06 -8.93
CA GLY A 39 4.76 -22.53 -7.95
C GLY A 39 5.29 -21.32 -7.19
N LEU A 40 6.53 -21.40 -6.73
CA LEU A 40 7.23 -20.26 -6.08
C LEU A 40 7.38 -19.08 -7.03
N GLY A 41 7.81 -19.30 -8.27
CA GLY A 41 7.96 -18.23 -9.25
C GLY A 41 6.65 -17.48 -9.54
N ASN A 42 5.57 -18.23 -9.74
CA ASN A 42 4.25 -17.66 -9.96
C ASN A 42 3.73 -16.92 -8.71
N GLY A 43 3.94 -17.50 -7.52
CA GLY A 43 3.57 -16.88 -6.25
C GLY A 43 4.30 -15.57 -6.00
N MET A 44 5.61 -15.52 -6.23
CA MET A 44 6.42 -14.30 -6.12
C MET A 44 5.96 -13.23 -7.11
N THR A 45 5.75 -13.60 -8.39
CA THR A 45 5.28 -12.66 -9.41
C THR A 45 3.93 -12.07 -9.06
N LYS A 46 3.00 -12.89 -8.57
CA LYS A 46 1.69 -12.43 -8.11
C LYS A 46 1.82 -11.47 -6.92
N SER A 47 2.59 -11.86 -5.91
CA SER A 47 2.81 -11.03 -4.71
C SER A 47 3.44 -9.67 -5.05
N MET A 48 4.42 -9.66 -5.96
CA MET A 48 5.00 -8.39 -6.45
C MET A 48 3.96 -7.54 -7.18
N ARG A 49 3.18 -8.14 -8.08
CA ARG A 49 2.13 -7.41 -8.82
C ARG A 49 1.08 -6.83 -7.87
N ASP A 50 0.65 -7.61 -6.88
CA ASP A 50 -0.33 -7.15 -5.88
C ASP A 50 0.26 -6.01 -5.03
N SER A 51 1.53 -6.09 -4.63
CA SER A 51 2.24 -5.02 -3.92
C SER A 51 2.35 -3.74 -4.75
N PHE A 52 2.70 -3.84 -6.03
CA PHE A 52 2.74 -2.67 -6.91
C PHE A 52 1.35 -2.08 -7.15
N SER A 53 0.32 -2.90 -7.31
CA SER A 53 -1.06 -2.42 -7.46
C SER A 53 -1.55 -1.69 -6.21
N ALA A 54 -1.17 -2.16 -5.03
CA ALA A 54 -1.47 -1.49 -3.76
C ALA A 54 -0.80 -0.12 -3.62
N LEU A 55 0.37 0.09 -4.24
CA LEU A 55 1.08 1.38 -4.22
C LEU A 55 0.50 2.44 -5.18
N GLY A 56 -0.53 2.12 -5.97
CA GLY A 56 -1.11 3.05 -6.93
C GLY A 56 -0.20 3.28 -8.13
N THR A 57 -0.07 2.27 -8.99
CA THR A 57 0.88 2.26 -10.13
C THR A 57 0.64 3.35 -11.18
N ASN A 58 -0.51 4.01 -11.16
CA ASN A 58 -0.87 5.06 -12.12
C ASN A 58 -0.64 6.47 -11.57
N THR A 59 0.17 6.63 -10.52
CA THR A 59 0.49 7.96 -9.96
C THR A 59 1.88 8.39 -10.34
N LEU A 60 1.99 9.62 -10.86
CA LEU A 60 3.24 10.30 -11.11
C LEU A 60 3.48 11.34 -10.03
N SER A 61 4.59 11.22 -9.29
CA SER A 61 5.00 12.24 -8.32
C SER A 61 5.98 13.22 -8.97
N ILE A 62 5.57 14.48 -9.05
CA ILE A 62 6.40 15.56 -9.61
C ILE A 62 6.85 16.43 -8.45
N GLN A 63 8.16 16.58 -8.29
CA GLN A 63 8.75 17.52 -7.34
C GLN A 63 9.28 18.74 -8.09
N VAL A 64 8.76 19.90 -7.77
CA VAL A 64 9.24 21.15 -8.36
C VAL A 64 10.24 21.79 -7.41
N TRP A 65 11.49 21.82 -7.85
CA TRP A 65 12.59 22.50 -7.15
C TRP A 65 12.77 23.87 -7.79
N GLY A 66 12.40 24.93 -7.08
CA GLY A 66 12.56 26.30 -7.58
C GLY A 66 13.73 27.01 -6.91
N TYR A 67 14.65 27.51 -7.71
CA TYR A 67 15.56 28.59 -7.31
C TYR A 67 14.95 29.93 -7.75
N GLY A 68 14.61 30.78 -6.78
CA GLY A 68 14.04 32.09 -7.06
C GLY A 68 12.51 32.14 -7.00
N SER A 69 11.91 33.13 -7.67
CA SER A 69 10.49 33.49 -7.60
C SER A 69 9.52 32.62 -8.46
N ARG A 70 9.95 31.48 -8.96
CA ARG A 70 9.09 30.56 -9.72
C ARG A 70 8.59 29.47 -8.81
N SER A 71 7.44 29.67 -8.21
CA SER A 71 6.64 28.65 -7.51
C SER A 71 5.42 28.32 -8.38
N VAL A 72 5.02 27.08 -8.41
CA VAL A 72 3.75 26.64 -9.01
C VAL A 72 2.67 26.78 -7.96
N SER A 73 1.61 27.53 -8.25
CA SER A 73 0.48 27.65 -7.35
C SER A 73 -0.43 26.42 -7.42
N VAL A 74 -1.27 26.24 -6.42
CA VAL A 74 -2.24 25.13 -6.38
C VAL A 74 -3.26 25.29 -7.51
N GLU A 75 -3.67 26.53 -7.81
CA GLU A 75 -4.59 26.87 -8.89
C GLU A 75 -4.01 26.48 -10.25
N GLU A 76 -2.73 26.75 -10.50
CA GLU A 76 -2.05 26.35 -11.72
C GLU A 76 -2.00 24.84 -11.90
N MET A 77 -1.84 24.07 -10.81
CA MET A 77 -1.88 22.60 -10.86
C MET A 77 -3.25 22.09 -11.29
N TYR A 78 -4.33 22.63 -10.72
CA TYR A 78 -5.69 22.26 -11.10
C TYR A 78 -6.02 22.68 -12.54
N ASP A 79 -5.57 23.84 -12.99
CA ASP A 79 -5.76 24.31 -14.36
C ASP A 79 -5.05 23.41 -15.40
N ILE A 80 -3.83 22.93 -15.09
CA ILE A 80 -3.12 21.94 -15.91
C ILE A 80 -3.93 20.64 -16.00
N CYS A 81 -4.48 20.16 -14.89
CA CYS A 81 -5.31 18.96 -14.88
C CYS A 81 -6.57 19.13 -15.74
N GLN A 82 -7.23 20.27 -15.67
CA GLN A 82 -8.41 20.56 -16.48
C GLN A 82 -8.09 20.65 -17.97
N ARG A 83 -6.98 21.29 -18.34
CA ARG A 83 -6.53 21.40 -19.75
C ARG A 83 -6.14 20.05 -20.36
N HIS A 84 -5.70 19.09 -19.57
CA HIS A 84 -5.26 17.79 -20.01
C HIS A 84 -6.08 16.65 -19.38
N SER A 85 -7.38 16.85 -19.26
CA SER A 85 -8.31 15.89 -18.65
C SER A 85 -8.42 14.54 -19.39
N ASP A 86 -7.92 14.46 -20.63
CA ASP A 86 -7.75 13.24 -21.41
C ASP A 86 -6.61 12.36 -20.90
N LEU A 87 -5.57 12.94 -20.30
CA LEU A 87 -4.37 12.25 -19.82
C LEU A 87 -4.30 12.20 -18.30
N ILE A 88 -4.78 13.23 -17.61
CA ILE A 88 -4.68 13.40 -16.15
C ILE A 88 -6.07 13.29 -15.53
N LYS A 89 -6.31 12.22 -14.81
CA LYS A 89 -7.60 11.98 -14.15
C LYS A 89 -7.79 12.87 -12.91
N ALA A 90 -6.74 13.06 -12.12
CA ALA A 90 -6.76 13.87 -10.91
C ALA A 90 -5.35 14.35 -10.57
N VAL A 91 -5.26 15.45 -9.85
CA VAL A 91 -4.02 15.99 -9.29
C VAL A 91 -4.22 16.21 -7.80
N SER A 92 -3.19 15.94 -7.01
CA SER A 92 -3.19 16.23 -5.59
C SER A 92 -1.93 16.99 -5.22
N PRO A 93 -2.04 18.28 -4.92
CA PRO A 93 -0.95 19.05 -4.36
C PRO A 93 -0.53 18.45 -3.02
N GLN A 94 0.77 18.23 -2.84
CA GLN A 94 1.31 17.71 -1.60
C GLN A 94 2.33 18.67 -0.99
N VAL A 95 2.09 19.07 0.25
CA VAL A 95 3.03 19.88 1.03
C VAL A 95 3.59 19.04 2.16
N ASN A 96 4.87 18.75 2.10
CA ASN A 96 5.56 18.04 3.16
C ASN A 96 6.03 19.01 4.24
N PHE A 97 5.62 18.74 5.48
CA PHE A 97 6.12 19.49 6.63
C PHE A 97 7.52 18.99 6.97
N SER A 98 8.55 19.70 6.47
CA SER A 98 9.96 19.43 6.76
C SER A 98 10.54 20.59 7.56
N GLY A 99 11.31 20.33 8.61
CA GLY A 99 12.00 21.35 9.39
C GLY A 99 11.59 21.43 10.86
N LYS A 100 11.90 22.55 11.55
CA LYS A 100 11.68 22.73 13.01
C LYS A 100 10.21 22.65 13.46
N ALA A 101 9.25 22.91 12.58
CA ALA A 101 7.82 22.71 12.83
C ALA A 101 7.35 21.28 12.55
N SER A 102 8.18 20.50 11.88
CA SER A 102 7.98 19.12 11.50
C SER A 102 8.23 18.25 12.73
N GLY A 103 7.22 17.59 13.19
CA GLY A 103 7.47 16.40 13.95
C GLY A 103 7.09 16.39 15.42
N THR A 104 6.44 17.40 15.98
CA THR A 104 5.86 17.26 17.30
C THR A 104 4.35 17.31 17.25
N LEU A 105 3.76 16.14 17.36
CA LEU A 105 2.34 15.95 17.52
C LEU A 105 2.04 15.91 19.01
N LYS A 106 1.15 16.76 19.49
CA LYS A 106 0.71 16.71 20.90
C LYS A 106 -0.69 16.14 21.00
N ILE A 107 -0.81 15.14 21.87
CA ILE A 107 -2.08 14.50 22.21
C ILE A 107 -2.18 14.55 23.74
N GLY A 108 -3.04 15.41 24.26
CA GLY A 108 -3.08 15.73 25.68
C GLY A 108 -1.75 16.31 26.14
N THR A 109 -1.11 15.70 27.12
CA THR A 109 0.19 16.08 27.67
C THR A 109 1.39 15.41 26.98
N THR A 110 1.14 14.39 26.17
CA THR A 110 2.19 13.58 25.53
C THR A 110 2.56 14.15 24.17
N SER A 111 3.86 14.20 23.91
CA SER A 111 4.42 14.65 22.63
C SER A 111 4.96 13.46 21.86
N TYR A 112 4.49 13.28 20.63
CA TYR A 112 4.96 12.25 19.71
C TYR A 112 5.80 12.89 18.60
N ARG A 113 6.93 12.30 18.27
CA ARG A 113 7.75 12.74 17.15
C ARG A 113 7.41 11.93 15.91
N TRP A 114 6.96 12.60 14.86
CA TRP A 114 6.58 11.95 13.60
C TRP A 114 7.41 12.50 12.46
N SER A 115 7.73 11.61 11.51
CA SER A 115 8.56 11.97 10.37
C SER A 115 7.77 12.30 9.11
N ASN A 116 6.51 11.85 9.00
CA ASN A 116 5.73 11.93 7.78
C ASN A 116 4.37 12.61 8.02
N MET A 117 4.36 13.93 7.97
CA MET A 117 3.14 14.72 7.87
C MET A 117 3.13 15.45 6.54
N SER A 118 2.03 15.40 5.83
CA SER A 118 1.83 16.16 4.60
C SER A 118 0.43 16.77 4.57
N GLY A 119 0.35 17.98 4.06
CA GLY A 119 -0.90 18.58 3.62
C GLY A 119 -1.23 18.02 2.26
N VAL A 120 -2.45 17.56 2.09
CA VAL A 120 -2.97 16.94 0.87
C VAL A 120 -4.41 17.31 0.65
N ASP A 121 -4.93 17.10 -0.54
CA ASP A 121 -6.33 17.31 -0.86
C ASP A 121 -7.18 16.03 -0.70
N GLU A 122 -8.46 16.10 -1.10
CA GLU A 122 -9.40 14.98 -1.02
C GLU A 122 -9.06 13.82 -1.95
N ASN A 123 -8.39 14.10 -3.08
CA ASN A 123 -8.05 13.09 -4.08
C ASN A 123 -6.88 12.19 -3.65
N PHE A 124 -6.06 12.66 -2.72
CA PHE A 124 -4.83 11.98 -2.31
C PHE A 124 -5.04 10.53 -1.85
N THR A 125 -6.08 10.30 -1.06
CA THR A 125 -6.39 8.98 -0.51
C THR A 125 -6.75 7.98 -1.60
N GLU A 126 -7.53 8.41 -2.59
CA GLU A 126 -7.91 7.58 -3.74
C GLU A 126 -6.71 7.35 -4.67
N MET A 127 -5.95 8.41 -4.99
CA MET A 127 -4.77 8.32 -5.85
C MET A 127 -3.70 7.37 -5.29
N LYS A 128 -3.52 7.35 -3.97
CA LYS A 128 -2.57 6.46 -3.28
C LYS A 128 -3.18 5.11 -2.90
N ASN A 129 -4.43 4.86 -3.28
CA ASN A 129 -5.17 3.65 -2.93
C ASN A 129 -5.17 3.35 -1.41
N TYR A 130 -5.17 4.40 -0.59
CA TYR A 130 -5.26 4.25 0.85
C TYR A 130 -6.68 3.91 1.27
N GLN A 131 -6.83 2.83 1.99
CA GLN A 131 -8.13 2.41 2.52
C GLN A 131 -8.41 3.09 3.85
N ILE A 132 -9.64 3.59 4.00
CA ILE A 132 -10.12 4.17 5.26
C ILE A 132 -10.84 3.07 6.02
N VAL A 133 -10.36 2.75 7.22
CA VAL A 133 -10.94 1.70 8.09
C VAL A 133 -11.92 2.26 9.12
N GLN A 134 -11.80 3.54 9.47
CA GLN A 134 -12.74 4.21 10.39
C GLN A 134 -12.95 5.65 9.94
N GLY A 135 -14.19 6.13 10.07
CA GLY A 135 -14.52 7.50 9.72
C GLY A 135 -14.60 7.75 8.21
N ARG A 136 -14.07 8.89 7.76
CA ARG A 136 -14.07 9.31 6.35
C ARG A 136 -12.75 9.93 5.92
N GLY A 137 -12.51 10.02 4.61
CA GLY A 137 -11.43 10.79 4.02
C GLY A 137 -11.62 12.30 4.14
N LEU A 138 -10.63 13.02 3.66
CA LEU A 138 -10.76 14.45 3.44
C LEU A 138 -11.81 14.69 2.33
N GLN A 139 -12.51 15.78 2.41
CA GLN A 139 -13.54 16.16 1.45
C GLN A 139 -13.27 17.56 0.92
N TYR A 140 -13.69 17.85 -0.29
CA TYR A 140 -13.57 19.17 -0.92
C TYR A 140 -14.08 20.31 -0.02
N MET A 141 -15.19 20.11 0.68
CA MET A 141 -15.75 21.10 1.62
C MET A 141 -14.85 21.37 2.84
N ASP A 142 -13.99 20.41 3.21
CA ASP A 142 -13.02 20.64 4.29
C ASP A 142 -11.92 21.59 3.84
N MET A 143 -11.53 21.52 2.56
CA MET A 143 -10.55 22.43 1.96
C MET A 143 -11.14 23.83 1.74
N GLN A 144 -12.34 23.90 1.15
CA GLN A 144 -13.01 25.14 0.85
C GLN A 144 -13.28 25.99 2.10
N ASP A 145 -13.72 25.35 3.19
CA ASP A 145 -14.01 25.99 4.46
C ASP A 145 -12.76 26.15 5.36
N ASN A 146 -11.58 25.78 4.89
CA ASN A 146 -10.34 25.77 5.68
C ASN A 146 -10.48 25.05 7.03
N LYS A 147 -11.23 23.93 7.06
CA LYS A 147 -11.45 23.18 8.29
C LYS A 147 -10.16 22.53 8.78
N GLN A 148 -9.91 22.64 10.07
CA GLN A 148 -8.78 21.98 10.71
C GLN A 148 -9.09 20.50 10.99
N VAL A 149 -9.03 19.67 9.94
CA VAL A 149 -9.27 18.23 9.99
C VAL A 149 -8.04 17.47 9.52
N CYS A 150 -7.92 16.24 9.97
CA CYS A 150 -6.84 15.34 9.55
C CYS A 150 -7.29 13.88 9.52
N VAL A 151 -6.57 13.10 8.72
CA VAL A 151 -6.66 11.64 8.68
C VAL A 151 -5.36 11.08 9.25
N ILE A 152 -5.43 10.06 10.08
CA ILE A 152 -4.29 9.45 10.75
C ILE A 152 -4.11 8.00 10.32
N GLY A 153 -2.90 7.46 10.44
CA GLY A 153 -2.64 6.04 10.23
C GLY A 153 -3.08 5.18 11.41
N ASP A 154 -3.36 3.91 11.16
CA ASP A 154 -3.82 2.95 12.17
C ASP A 154 -2.84 2.78 13.34
N TYR A 155 -1.53 2.82 13.07
CA TYR A 155 -0.54 2.76 14.14
C TYR A 155 -0.71 3.90 15.16
N LEU A 156 -0.88 5.14 14.70
CA LEU A 156 -1.13 6.29 15.58
C LEU A 156 -2.45 6.15 16.32
N ASN A 157 -3.49 5.69 15.64
CA ASN A 157 -4.79 5.45 16.22
C ASN A 157 -4.71 4.48 17.41
N ARG A 158 -3.98 3.37 17.24
CA ARG A 158 -3.80 2.38 18.32
C ARG A 158 -2.94 2.89 19.48
N VAL A 159 -1.79 3.49 19.17
CA VAL A 159 -0.81 3.88 20.19
C VAL A 159 -1.25 5.09 21.00
N ALA A 160 -1.86 6.08 20.36
CA ALA A 160 -2.18 7.35 21.00
C ALA A 160 -3.64 7.48 21.45
N PHE A 161 -4.57 6.75 20.79
CA PHE A 161 -6.01 6.86 21.04
C PHE A 161 -6.67 5.51 21.41
N GLY A 162 -5.88 4.45 21.61
CA GLY A 162 -6.42 3.13 21.97
C GLY A 162 -7.42 2.57 20.96
N GLY A 163 -7.31 2.97 19.67
CA GLY A 163 -8.20 2.52 18.60
C GLY A 163 -9.42 3.42 18.34
N ASN A 164 -9.68 4.43 19.17
CA ASN A 164 -10.85 5.32 19.09
C ASN A 164 -10.44 6.77 18.76
N GLY A 165 -9.65 6.97 17.70
CA GLY A 165 -9.13 8.29 17.33
C GLY A 165 -10.12 9.19 16.60
N VAL A 166 -11.10 8.63 15.88
CA VAL A 166 -12.07 9.43 15.11
C VAL A 166 -12.88 10.34 16.06
N GLY A 167 -12.96 11.62 15.69
CA GLY A 167 -13.61 12.65 16.48
C GLY A 167 -12.73 13.30 17.54
N GLN A 168 -11.60 12.68 17.89
CA GLN A 168 -10.60 13.24 18.81
C GLN A 168 -9.81 14.38 18.15
N THR A 169 -9.08 15.12 18.97
CA THR A 169 -8.28 16.25 18.51
C THR A 169 -6.80 16.00 18.78
N LEU A 170 -5.98 16.33 17.81
CA LEU A 170 -4.53 16.38 17.97
C LEU A 170 -4.00 17.80 17.69
N LYS A 171 -2.84 18.11 18.22
CA LYS A 171 -2.22 19.41 18.05
C LYS A 171 -0.95 19.29 17.22
N ILE A 172 -0.88 20.04 16.12
CA ILE A 172 0.29 20.15 15.26
C ILE A 172 0.81 21.59 15.38
N GLY A 173 1.95 21.77 16.00
CA GLY A 173 2.44 23.11 16.29
C GLY A 173 1.46 23.89 17.18
N ALA A 174 0.97 25.03 16.69
CA ALA A 174 -0.02 25.87 17.38
C ALA A 174 -1.48 25.48 17.13
N ASN A 175 -1.74 24.72 16.07
CA ASN A 175 -3.10 24.44 15.59
C ASN A 175 -3.63 23.11 16.09
N LYS A 176 -4.95 23.05 16.32
CA LYS A 176 -5.67 21.83 16.70
C LYS A 176 -6.38 21.28 15.45
N PHE A 177 -6.22 19.98 15.21
CA PHE A 177 -6.86 19.28 14.11
C PHE A 177 -7.78 18.20 14.66
N ARG A 178 -9.00 18.11 14.10
CA ARG A 178 -9.95 17.05 14.42
C ARG A 178 -9.69 15.85 13.52
N ILE A 179 -9.59 14.67 14.09
CA ILE A 179 -9.43 13.43 13.35
C ILE A 179 -10.79 13.03 12.76
N VAL A 180 -10.85 12.93 11.41
CA VAL A 180 -12.07 12.56 10.68
C VAL A 180 -12.00 11.15 10.12
N GLY A 181 -10.80 10.56 10.02
CA GLY A 181 -10.65 9.21 9.55
C GLY A 181 -9.34 8.56 9.95
N VAL A 182 -9.30 7.24 9.80
CA VAL A 182 -8.14 6.38 10.06
C VAL A 182 -7.86 5.54 8.83
N LEU A 183 -6.62 5.56 8.37
CA LEU A 183 -6.13 4.73 7.26
C LEU A 183 -5.80 3.32 7.74
N ALA A 184 -5.94 2.34 6.85
CA ALA A 184 -5.44 0.98 7.07
C ALA A 184 -3.93 0.96 7.33
N ALA A 185 -3.48 -0.13 7.98
CA ALA A 185 -2.05 -0.38 8.24
C ALA A 185 -1.33 -0.82 6.96
#